data_e25103f44326e077003b889d35102fa9
#
_entry.id   e25103f44326e077003b889d35102fa9
#
_cell.length_a   1.000
_cell.length_b   1.000
_cell.length_c   1.000
_cell.angle_alpha   90.00
_cell.angle_beta   90.00
_cell.angle_gamma   90.00
#
_symmetry.space_group_name_H-M   'P 1'
#
loop_
_entity.id
_entity.type
_entity.pdbx_description
1 polymer ?
#
loop_
_entity_poly.entity_id
_entity_poly.type
_entity_poly.pdbx_seq_one_letter_code
_entity_poly.pdbx_strand_id
1 'polypeptide(L)'
;MTTTKPRITLGLPDHPRCRALIDGKIGVEGYDLDTDPEFVSSGERHYKFLHGQWDIGECSAASLLRAIEKGQQLLAIPVFFERGPRQRNIYHCEGKLKHPTELRGKKFGCFRYGATAVVWARGFLLDAYDIKTTDMQWFVSGREVFIGHELPVKVERIDPPPPFGEEKLQLSKLLSEGVLHGAVVPGDSGYLGFFGGGSTPPMMAKYPCVKPLFEDNEEIIRYTKQTGINPIMHVLALRREIVERYPDFPAKLTRAFKEAKEAAAAYYMDADEIAGYEKEREVLGEDPYAYVFGENEKRSMRALNRYQIEQGLMHKELPLEDLFVGIN
;
A
#
# COMPACT_ATOMS: atom_id res chain seq x y z
N MET A 1 -23.73 37.02 -10.01
CA MET A 1 -23.28 35.89 -10.86
C MET A 1 -22.80 34.83 -9.92
N THR A 2 -23.50 33.73 -9.76
CA THR A 2 -23.04 32.57 -9.02
C THR A 2 -21.91 31.92 -9.83
N THR A 3 -20.66 32.17 -9.44
CA THR A 3 -19.51 31.44 -10.01
C THR A 3 -19.70 29.97 -9.68
N THR A 4 -19.93 29.14 -10.69
CA THR A 4 -19.94 27.67 -10.50
C THR A 4 -18.57 27.24 -9.99
N LYS A 5 -18.56 26.51 -8.87
CA LYS A 5 -17.31 25.97 -8.30
C LYS A 5 -16.69 24.98 -9.28
N PRO A 6 -15.35 24.95 -9.40
CA PRO A 6 -14.67 23.90 -10.14
C PRO A 6 -15.04 22.51 -9.59
N ARG A 7 -15.44 21.62 -10.48
CA ARG A 7 -15.74 20.22 -10.15
C ARG A 7 -14.46 19.39 -10.32
N ILE A 8 -14.11 18.62 -9.29
CA ILE A 8 -12.92 17.74 -9.23
C ILE A 8 -13.39 16.32 -8.97
N THR A 9 -12.97 15.37 -9.80
CA THR A 9 -13.37 13.97 -9.70
C THR A 9 -12.40 13.18 -8.82
N LEU A 10 -12.94 12.36 -7.89
CA LEU A 10 -12.15 11.61 -6.91
C LEU A 10 -12.51 10.13 -6.89
N GLY A 11 -11.48 9.26 -6.97
CA GLY A 11 -11.58 7.83 -6.69
C GLY A 11 -11.02 7.50 -5.31
N LEU A 12 -11.89 7.42 -4.29
CA LEU A 12 -11.52 7.19 -2.90
C LEU A 12 -11.86 5.76 -2.44
N PRO A 13 -11.11 5.22 -1.44
CA PRO A 13 -11.48 3.97 -0.80
C PRO A 13 -12.69 4.18 0.11
N ASP A 14 -13.48 3.12 0.31
CA ASP A 14 -14.43 3.05 1.40
C ASP A 14 -13.67 2.85 2.72
N HIS A 15 -13.28 3.96 3.33
CA HIS A 15 -12.43 3.96 4.51
C HIS A 15 -12.97 4.96 5.54
N PRO A 16 -13.00 4.63 6.84
CA PRO A 16 -13.49 5.54 7.89
C PRO A 16 -12.92 6.95 7.77
N ARG A 17 -11.63 7.10 7.51
CA ARG A 17 -10.97 8.41 7.37
C ARG A 17 -11.33 9.19 6.10
N CYS A 18 -12.09 8.60 5.17
CA CYS A 18 -12.57 9.25 3.94
C CYS A 18 -14.08 9.51 3.97
N ARG A 19 -14.82 8.81 4.84
CA ARG A 19 -16.28 8.81 4.84
C ARG A 19 -16.89 10.20 4.96
N ALA A 20 -16.35 11.07 5.80
CA ALA A 20 -16.89 12.42 5.94
C ALA A 20 -16.80 13.25 4.65
N LEU A 21 -15.78 13.00 3.81
CA LEU A 21 -15.66 13.61 2.48
C LEU A 21 -16.64 12.97 1.49
N ILE A 22 -16.73 11.64 1.48
CA ILE A 22 -17.61 10.88 0.59
C ILE A 22 -19.08 11.22 0.86
N ASP A 23 -19.46 11.33 2.13
CA ASP A 23 -20.82 11.68 2.56
C ASP A 23 -21.14 13.19 2.42
N GLY A 24 -20.17 13.99 1.98
CA GLY A 24 -20.34 15.44 1.83
C GLY A 24 -20.47 16.22 3.15
N LYS A 25 -20.15 15.61 4.29
CA LYS A 25 -20.13 16.28 5.61
C LYS A 25 -18.95 17.25 5.75
N ILE A 26 -17.86 16.93 5.09
CA ILE A 26 -16.68 17.78 4.97
C ILE A 26 -16.44 18.00 3.47
N GLY A 27 -16.21 19.25 3.09
CA GLY A 27 -15.92 19.66 1.72
C GLY A 27 -14.62 20.41 1.60
N VAL A 28 -14.27 20.83 0.39
CA VAL A 28 -13.11 21.69 0.12
C VAL A 28 -13.64 23.07 -0.28
N GLU A 29 -13.24 24.09 0.48
CA GLU A 29 -13.70 25.45 0.24
C GLU A 29 -13.37 25.94 -1.16
N GLY A 30 -14.41 26.38 -1.88
CA GLY A 30 -14.28 26.88 -3.25
C GLY A 30 -14.35 25.81 -4.33
N TYR A 31 -14.46 24.53 -3.99
CA TYR A 31 -14.48 23.39 -4.93
C TYR A 31 -15.69 22.49 -4.71
N ASP A 32 -16.09 21.81 -5.77
CA ASP A 32 -17.12 20.77 -5.75
C ASP A 32 -16.43 19.41 -5.97
N LEU A 33 -16.49 18.54 -4.95
CA LEU A 33 -15.88 17.21 -4.99
C LEU A 33 -16.89 16.21 -5.53
N ASP A 34 -16.55 15.59 -6.65
CA ASP A 34 -17.33 14.53 -7.29
C ASP A 34 -16.68 13.17 -6.95
N THR A 35 -17.06 12.62 -5.83
CA THR A 35 -16.58 11.30 -5.39
C THR A 35 -17.31 10.19 -6.14
N ASP A 36 -16.52 9.29 -6.78
CA ASP A 36 -17.09 8.12 -7.43
C ASP A 36 -17.74 7.21 -6.35
N PRO A 37 -19.04 6.93 -6.44
CA PRO A 37 -19.75 6.11 -5.47
C PRO A 37 -19.42 4.62 -5.57
N GLU A 38 -18.74 4.19 -6.64
CA GLU A 38 -18.40 2.80 -6.86
C GLU A 38 -17.16 2.41 -6.04
N PHE A 39 -17.39 1.59 -5.02
CA PHE A 39 -16.33 1.04 -4.20
C PHE A 39 -15.71 -0.21 -4.82
N VAL A 40 -14.79 0.00 -5.74
CA VAL A 40 -14.03 -1.08 -6.37
C VAL A 40 -12.83 -1.51 -5.50
N SER A 41 -12.25 -2.67 -5.81
CA SER A 41 -11.03 -3.13 -5.13
C SER A 41 -9.89 -2.11 -5.27
N SER A 42 -8.96 -2.08 -4.28
CA SER A 42 -7.81 -1.16 -4.33
C SER A 42 -7.00 -1.29 -5.63
N GLY A 43 -6.79 -2.52 -6.11
CA GLY A 43 -6.07 -2.75 -7.36
C GLY A 43 -6.76 -2.17 -8.58
N GLU A 44 -8.08 -2.27 -8.64
CA GLU A 44 -8.89 -1.68 -9.72
C GLU A 44 -8.91 -0.15 -9.61
N ARG A 45 -9.03 0.40 -8.41
CA ARG A 45 -8.99 1.85 -8.17
C ARG A 45 -7.65 2.45 -8.61
N HIS A 46 -6.52 1.81 -8.25
CA HIS A 46 -5.20 2.24 -8.70
C HIS A 46 -5.08 2.19 -10.23
N TYR A 47 -5.60 1.13 -10.85
CA TYR A 47 -5.62 1.00 -12.31
C TYR A 47 -6.43 2.14 -12.95
N LYS A 48 -7.67 2.35 -12.50
CA LYS A 48 -8.57 3.39 -13.01
C LYS A 48 -7.94 4.79 -12.90
N PHE A 49 -7.35 5.13 -11.74
CA PHE A 49 -6.64 6.40 -11.55
C PHE A 49 -5.46 6.56 -12.51
N LEU A 50 -4.56 5.58 -12.59
CA LEU A 50 -3.38 5.65 -13.48
C LEU A 50 -3.76 5.74 -14.96
N HIS A 51 -4.96 5.27 -15.35
CA HIS A 51 -5.48 5.35 -16.71
C HIS A 51 -6.44 6.52 -16.95
N GLY A 52 -6.54 7.46 -16.03
CA GLY A 52 -7.17 8.76 -16.31
C GLY A 52 -8.63 8.87 -15.97
N GLN A 53 -9.20 7.95 -15.19
CA GLN A 53 -10.62 8.02 -14.86
C GLN A 53 -10.97 9.18 -13.92
N TRP A 54 -10.04 9.57 -13.02
CA TRP A 54 -10.26 10.65 -12.06
C TRP A 54 -9.10 11.65 -12.05
N ASP A 55 -9.40 12.85 -11.61
CA ASP A 55 -8.42 13.91 -11.37
C ASP A 55 -7.50 13.55 -10.19
N ILE A 56 -8.10 12.91 -9.17
CA ILE A 56 -7.46 12.54 -7.91
C ILE A 56 -7.88 11.11 -7.56
N GLY A 57 -6.95 10.34 -7.00
CA GLY A 57 -7.30 8.98 -6.56
C GLY A 57 -6.31 8.40 -5.56
N GLU A 58 -6.80 7.42 -4.80
CA GLU A 58 -5.91 6.54 -4.07
C GLU A 58 -5.04 5.78 -5.07
N CYS A 59 -3.74 5.75 -4.81
CA CYS A 59 -2.78 5.05 -5.64
C CYS A 59 -1.78 4.25 -4.80
N SER A 60 -1.43 3.07 -5.30
CA SER A 60 -0.30 2.29 -4.79
C SER A 60 0.98 3.12 -4.88
N ALA A 61 1.68 3.34 -3.76
CA ALA A 61 2.86 4.21 -3.72
C ALA A 61 3.96 3.74 -4.69
N ALA A 62 4.22 2.42 -4.77
CA ALA A 62 5.20 1.89 -5.70
C ALA A 62 4.79 2.07 -7.17
N SER A 63 3.51 1.88 -7.50
CA SER A 63 3.01 2.08 -8.86
C SER A 63 3.03 3.55 -9.26
N LEU A 64 2.73 4.45 -8.35
CA LEU A 64 2.82 5.90 -8.57
C LEU A 64 4.25 6.32 -8.93
N LEU A 65 5.25 5.90 -8.14
CA LEU A 65 6.64 6.24 -8.42
C LEU A 65 7.09 5.73 -9.79
N ARG A 66 6.75 4.49 -10.14
CA ARG A 66 7.06 3.95 -11.47
C ARG A 66 6.36 4.70 -12.60
N ALA A 67 5.08 5.07 -12.41
CA ALA A 67 4.33 5.83 -13.40
C ALA A 67 4.97 7.22 -13.65
N ILE A 68 5.41 7.89 -12.59
CA ILE A 68 6.13 9.17 -12.68
C ILE A 68 7.48 8.99 -13.37
N GLU A 69 8.24 7.95 -13.01
CA GLU A 69 9.50 7.64 -13.68
C GLU A 69 9.32 7.45 -15.20
N LYS A 70 8.16 6.90 -15.60
CA LYS A 70 7.77 6.72 -17.02
C LYS A 70 7.17 7.97 -17.67
N GLY A 71 7.17 9.10 -16.97
CA GLY A 71 6.77 10.40 -17.53
C GLY A 71 5.31 10.76 -17.31
N GLN A 72 4.54 9.98 -16.55
CA GLN A 72 3.18 10.41 -16.19
C GLN A 72 3.25 11.66 -15.31
N GLN A 73 2.44 12.67 -15.65
CA GLN A 73 2.40 13.96 -14.97
C GLN A 73 1.50 13.86 -13.73
N LEU A 74 2.04 13.22 -12.69
CA LEU A 74 1.35 12.96 -11.43
C LEU A 74 2.12 13.58 -10.25
N LEU A 75 1.39 13.92 -9.21
CA LEU A 75 1.91 14.41 -7.93
C LEU A 75 1.22 13.64 -6.80
N ALA A 76 1.71 13.79 -5.58
CA ALA A 76 1.14 13.20 -4.39
C ALA A 76 0.77 14.26 -3.36
N ILE A 77 -0.27 14.00 -2.60
CA ILE A 77 -0.61 14.73 -1.37
C ILE A 77 -0.24 13.84 -0.18
N PRO A 78 0.24 14.39 0.95
CA PRO A 78 0.65 13.59 2.11
C PRO A 78 -0.56 13.02 2.88
N VAL A 79 -1.47 12.39 2.17
CA VAL A 79 -2.60 11.62 2.71
C VAL A 79 -2.31 10.15 2.47
N PHE A 80 -2.03 9.43 3.55
CA PHE A 80 -1.63 8.03 3.51
C PHE A 80 -2.76 7.15 4.02
N PHE A 81 -3.45 6.48 3.09
CA PHE A 81 -4.61 5.65 3.42
C PHE A 81 -4.21 4.37 4.15
N GLU A 82 -3.12 3.77 3.73
CA GLU A 82 -2.63 2.52 4.29
C GLU A 82 -1.14 2.62 4.58
N ARG A 83 -0.76 2.32 5.81
CA ARG A 83 0.63 2.22 6.29
C ARG A 83 0.79 0.94 7.10
N GLY A 84 2.02 0.52 7.26
CA GLY A 84 2.36 -0.55 8.18
C GLY A 84 3.26 -1.62 7.58
N PRO A 85 3.89 -2.41 8.45
CA PRO A 85 4.86 -3.42 8.09
C PRO A 85 4.23 -4.54 7.26
N ARG A 86 5.03 -5.13 6.38
CA ARG A 86 4.59 -6.21 5.49
C ARG A 86 5.28 -7.56 5.78
N GLN A 87 6.00 -7.65 6.87
CA GLN A 87 6.63 -8.89 7.35
C GLN A 87 5.58 -9.98 7.61
N ARG A 88 4.46 -9.62 8.26
CA ARG A 88 3.34 -10.54 8.52
C ARG A 88 2.63 -11.03 7.26
N ASN A 89 2.83 -10.35 6.14
CA ASN A 89 2.28 -10.81 4.88
C ASN A 89 3.15 -11.85 4.16
N ILE A 90 4.30 -12.21 4.74
CA ILE A 90 5.12 -13.31 4.26
C ILE A 90 4.64 -14.59 4.94
N TYR A 91 4.05 -15.48 4.15
CA TYR A 91 3.44 -16.72 4.61
C TYR A 91 4.25 -17.93 4.16
N HIS A 92 4.17 -19.00 4.93
CA HIS A 92 4.67 -20.33 4.61
C HIS A 92 3.71 -21.41 5.13
N CYS A 93 3.94 -22.67 4.81
CA CYS A 93 3.27 -23.77 5.50
C CYS A 93 4.07 -24.14 6.76
N GLU A 94 3.41 -24.17 7.91
CA GLU A 94 3.99 -24.47 9.22
C GLU A 94 4.90 -25.71 9.18
N GLY A 95 6.06 -25.61 9.80
CA GLY A 95 7.07 -26.68 9.82
C GLY A 95 7.90 -26.83 8.55
N LYS A 96 7.63 -26.07 7.48
CA LYS A 96 8.38 -26.15 6.21
C LYS A 96 9.59 -25.21 6.17
N LEU A 97 9.52 -24.08 6.85
CA LEU A 97 10.64 -23.13 7.02
C LEU A 97 10.82 -22.85 8.51
N LYS A 98 12.06 -22.88 8.96
CA LYS A 98 12.44 -22.53 10.34
C LYS A 98 13.05 -21.15 10.45
N HIS A 99 13.63 -20.66 9.33
CA HIS A 99 14.29 -19.37 9.29
C HIS A 99 14.11 -18.72 7.90
N PRO A 100 13.98 -17.38 7.79
CA PRO A 100 13.80 -16.71 6.51
C PRO A 100 14.87 -17.03 5.46
N THR A 101 16.11 -17.25 5.86
CA THR A 101 17.23 -17.55 4.94
C THR A 101 17.04 -18.87 4.17
N GLU A 102 16.16 -19.75 4.62
CA GLU A 102 15.82 -20.99 3.92
C GLU A 102 14.98 -20.73 2.65
N LEU A 103 14.51 -19.49 2.45
CA LEU A 103 13.83 -19.07 1.21
C LEU A 103 14.78 -19.04 0.00
N ARG A 104 16.11 -18.98 0.21
CA ARG A 104 17.08 -18.99 -0.89
C ARG A 104 16.94 -20.24 -1.76
N GLY A 105 16.87 -20.07 -3.07
CA GLY A 105 16.67 -21.14 -4.04
C GLY A 105 15.24 -21.70 -4.11
N LYS A 106 14.31 -21.17 -3.32
CA LYS A 106 12.94 -21.69 -3.22
C LYS A 106 11.98 -20.99 -4.16
N LYS A 107 10.84 -21.66 -4.42
CA LYS A 107 9.70 -21.11 -5.14
C LYS A 107 8.92 -20.17 -4.23
N PHE A 108 8.80 -18.92 -4.63
CA PHE A 108 8.17 -17.87 -3.85
C PHE A 108 7.04 -17.19 -4.63
N GLY A 109 5.86 -17.14 -4.04
CA GLY A 109 4.66 -16.61 -4.67
C GLY A 109 4.34 -15.18 -4.29
N CYS A 110 3.67 -14.45 -5.17
CA CYS A 110 3.03 -13.19 -4.83
C CYS A 110 1.80 -12.95 -5.72
N PHE A 111 0.89 -12.11 -5.26
CA PHE A 111 -0.31 -11.81 -6.06
C PHE A 111 0.01 -10.89 -7.24
N ARG A 112 0.93 -9.95 -7.08
CA ARG A 112 1.46 -9.05 -8.14
C ARG A 112 2.90 -8.70 -7.79
N TYR A 113 3.82 -8.90 -8.73
CA TYR A 113 5.25 -8.68 -8.47
C TYR A 113 5.58 -7.22 -8.13
N GLY A 114 4.95 -6.27 -8.82
CA GLY A 114 5.14 -4.83 -8.60
C GLY A 114 4.27 -4.21 -7.51
N ALA A 115 3.47 -4.98 -6.77
CA ALA A 115 2.64 -4.42 -5.71
C ALA A 115 3.48 -3.84 -4.57
N THR A 116 3.06 -2.71 -4.01
CA THR A 116 3.78 -2.02 -2.91
C THR A 116 4.05 -2.97 -1.73
N ALA A 117 3.07 -3.78 -1.33
CA ALA A 117 3.25 -4.75 -0.24
C ALA A 117 4.37 -5.76 -0.52
N VAL A 118 4.49 -6.21 -1.77
CA VAL A 118 5.51 -7.16 -2.21
C VAL A 118 6.88 -6.49 -2.28
N VAL A 119 6.94 -5.24 -2.73
CA VAL A 119 8.18 -4.43 -2.74
C VAL A 119 8.71 -4.26 -1.31
N TRP A 120 7.85 -3.90 -0.36
CA TRP A 120 8.21 -3.76 1.05
C TRP A 120 8.65 -5.07 1.69
N ALA A 121 7.93 -6.18 1.44
CA ALA A 121 8.30 -7.48 1.96
C ALA A 121 9.68 -7.92 1.47
N ARG A 122 9.99 -7.73 0.18
CA ARG A 122 11.32 -8.02 -0.39
C ARG A 122 12.40 -7.09 0.17
N GLY A 123 12.10 -5.80 0.32
CA GLY A 123 13.03 -4.85 0.93
C GLY A 123 13.39 -5.22 2.36
N PHE A 124 12.41 -5.65 3.15
CA PHE A 124 12.64 -6.18 4.49
C PHE A 124 13.52 -7.45 4.47
N LEU A 125 13.22 -8.41 3.59
CA LEU A 125 14.02 -9.63 3.47
C LEU A 125 15.47 -9.32 3.08
N LEU A 126 15.68 -8.32 2.24
CA LEU A 126 17.02 -7.86 1.89
C LEU A 126 17.73 -7.21 3.09
N ASP A 127 17.12 -6.22 3.73
CA ASP A 127 17.75 -5.44 4.80
C ASP A 127 18.02 -6.27 6.06
N ALA A 128 17.09 -7.15 6.43
CA ALA A 128 17.18 -7.92 7.67
C ALA A 128 17.92 -9.26 7.53
N TYR A 129 17.91 -9.87 6.34
CA TYR A 129 18.40 -11.23 6.12
C TYR A 129 19.32 -11.39 4.89
N ASP A 130 19.66 -10.30 4.19
CA ASP A 130 20.46 -10.32 2.95
C ASP A 130 19.87 -11.30 1.90
N ILE A 131 18.53 -11.39 1.81
CA ILE A 131 17.85 -12.20 0.80
C ILE A 131 17.47 -11.30 -0.37
N LYS A 132 18.14 -11.51 -1.50
CA LYS A 132 17.90 -10.76 -2.73
C LYS A 132 16.72 -11.34 -3.51
N THR A 133 16.11 -10.52 -4.37
CA THR A 133 15.06 -10.99 -5.29
C THR A 133 15.55 -12.10 -6.21
N THR A 134 16.82 -12.07 -6.59
CA THR A 134 17.48 -13.07 -7.42
C THR A 134 17.72 -14.42 -6.72
N ASP A 135 17.57 -14.45 -5.40
CA ASP A 135 17.78 -15.68 -4.63
C ASP A 135 16.57 -16.60 -4.64
N MET A 136 15.45 -16.19 -5.22
CA MET A 136 14.19 -16.93 -5.24
C MET A 136 13.65 -17.11 -6.66
N GLN A 137 12.84 -18.16 -6.87
CA GLN A 137 12.09 -18.38 -8.09
C GLN A 137 10.69 -17.78 -7.92
N TRP A 138 10.31 -16.81 -8.78
CA TRP A 138 9.10 -16.01 -8.60
C TRP A 138 7.90 -16.54 -9.35
N PHE A 139 6.76 -16.63 -8.67
CA PHE A 139 5.47 -17.02 -9.19
C PHE A 139 4.40 -15.96 -8.87
N VAL A 140 3.60 -15.60 -9.88
CA VAL A 140 2.57 -14.55 -9.76
C VAL A 140 1.19 -15.10 -10.07
N SER A 141 0.23 -14.87 -9.17
CA SER A 141 -1.16 -15.31 -9.36
C SER A 141 -2.05 -14.26 -10.03
N GLY A 142 -1.78 -12.97 -9.83
CA GLY A 142 -2.62 -11.88 -10.31
C GLY A 142 -2.05 -11.13 -11.52
N ARG A 143 -2.86 -10.20 -12.03
CA ARG A 143 -2.47 -9.31 -13.12
C ARG A 143 -1.79 -8.05 -12.56
N GLU A 144 -0.67 -7.65 -13.13
CA GLU A 144 0.02 -6.42 -12.74
C GLU A 144 -0.80 -5.16 -13.06
N VAL A 145 -0.73 -4.18 -12.17
CA VAL A 145 -1.33 -2.86 -12.37
C VAL A 145 -0.43 -2.02 -13.28
N PHE A 146 0.86 -1.94 -12.92
CA PHE A 146 1.87 -1.19 -13.67
C PHE A 146 3.27 -1.64 -13.24
N ILE A 147 4.09 -2.12 -14.18
CA ILE A 147 5.51 -2.46 -13.96
C ILE A 147 6.42 -1.41 -14.59
N GLY A 148 6.24 -1.14 -15.86
CA GLY A 148 6.98 -0.11 -16.59
C GLY A 148 8.31 -0.55 -17.20
N HIS A 149 8.97 -1.60 -16.68
CA HIS A 149 10.25 -2.11 -17.14
C HIS A 149 10.29 -3.62 -17.27
N GLU A 150 11.27 -4.14 -18.00
CA GLU A 150 11.61 -5.56 -17.96
C GLU A 150 12.22 -5.89 -16.59
N LEU A 151 11.80 -7.01 -16.02
CA LEU A 151 12.24 -7.43 -14.69
C LEU A 151 13.61 -8.11 -14.76
N PRO A 152 14.49 -7.92 -13.75
CA PRO A 152 15.80 -8.57 -13.71
C PRO A 152 15.71 -10.05 -13.35
N VAL A 153 14.53 -10.54 -13.02
CA VAL A 153 14.25 -11.93 -12.68
C VAL A 153 13.12 -12.47 -13.53
N LYS A 154 13.19 -13.75 -13.85
CA LYS A 154 12.07 -14.43 -14.48
C LYS A 154 10.92 -14.54 -13.48
N VAL A 155 9.76 -14.05 -13.86
CA VAL A 155 8.51 -14.20 -13.10
C VAL A 155 7.57 -15.12 -13.88
N GLU A 156 7.24 -16.24 -13.30
CA GLU A 156 6.34 -17.21 -13.89
C GLU A 156 4.90 -16.94 -13.47
N ARG A 157 3.97 -16.99 -14.41
CA ARG A 157 2.55 -16.95 -14.08
C ARG A 157 2.09 -18.30 -13.59
N ILE A 158 1.29 -18.28 -12.54
CA ILE A 158 0.59 -19.50 -12.08
C ILE A 158 -0.49 -19.82 -13.10
N ASP A 159 -0.49 -21.06 -13.60
CA ASP A 159 -1.43 -21.57 -14.60
C ASP A 159 -2.20 -22.75 -14.01
N PRO A 160 -3.55 -22.79 -14.12
CA PRO A 160 -4.40 -21.71 -14.62
C PRO A 160 -4.43 -20.51 -13.68
N PRO A 161 -4.66 -19.29 -14.23
CA PRO A 161 -4.83 -18.12 -13.39
C PRO A 161 -6.11 -18.26 -12.56
N PRO A 162 -6.12 -17.76 -11.31
CA PRO A 162 -7.32 -17.81 -10.47
C PRO A 162 -8.41 -16.88 -11.02
N PRO A 163 -9.66 -17.11 -10.66
CA PRO A 163 -10.69 -16.10 -10.79
C PRO A 163 -10.28 -14.78 -10.12
N PHE A 164 -10.80 -13.67 -10.63
CA PHE A 164 -10.54 -12.36 -10.05
C PHE A 164 -10.96 -12.32 -8.58
N GLY A 165 -10.06 -11.84 -7.72
CA GLY A 165 -10.28 -11.80 -6.27
C GLY A 165 -9.87 -13.08 -5.52
N GLU A 166 -9.55 -14.17 -6.22
CA GLU A 166 -9.11 -15.43 -5.60
C GLU A 166 -7.59 -15.65 -5.60
N GLU A 167 -6.81 -14.65 -6.01
CA GLU A 167 -5.36 -14.75 -6.15
C GLU A 167 -4.68 -15.15 -4.83
N LYS A 168 -5.18 -14.61 -3.72
CA LYS A 168 -4.66 -14.90 -2.37
C LYS A 168 -4.99 -16.34 -1.95
N LEU A 169 -6.20 -16.80 -2.23
CA LEU A 169 -6.64 -18.15 -1.92
C LEU A 169 -5.84 -19.18 -2.71
N GLN A 170 -5.55 -18.91 -3.98
CA GLN A 170 -4.71 -19.77 -4.82
C GLN A 170 -3.29 -19.87 -4.25
N LEU A 171 -2.68 -18.76 -3.86
CA LEU A 171 -1.34 -18.77 -3.24
C LEU A 171 -1.32 -19.62 -1.96
N SER A 172 -2.35 -19.48 -1.11
CA SER A 172 -2.47 -20.25 0.12
C SER A 172 -2.66 -21.75 -0.14
N LYS A 173 -3.41 -22.12 -1.18
CA LYS A 173 -3.53 -23.50 -1.65
C LYS A 173 -2.18 -24.07 -2.07
N LEU A 174 -1.44 -23.34 -2.91
CA LEU A 174 -0.11 -23.76 -3.39
C LEU A 174 0.93 -23.88 -2.29
N LEU A 175 0.85 -23.04 -1.25
CA LEU A 175 1.66 -23.20 -0.04
C LEU A 175 1.31 -24.47 0.71
N SER A 176 0.01 -24.75 0.90
CA SER A 176 -0.44 -25.96 1.62
C SER A 176 -0.08 -27.24 0.90
N GLU A 177 -0.07 -27.24 -0.42
CA GLU A 177 0.34 -28.35 -1.29
C GLU A 177 1.86 -28.50 -1.40
N GLY A 178 2.65 -27.54 -0.87
CA GLY A 178 4.11 -27.53 -0.98
C GLY A 178 4.65 -27.20 -2.36
N VAL A 179 3.82 -26.70 -3.26
CA VAL A 179 4.23 -26.20 -4.60
C VAL A 179 5.03 -24.91 -4.44
N LEU A 180 4.58 -24.02 -3.57
CA LEU A 180 5.32 -22.85 -3.13
C LEU A 180 5.87 -23.07 -1.72
N HIS A 181 7.01 -22.47 -1.42
CA HIS A 181 7.66 -22.55 -0.12
C HIS A 181 7.40 -21.32 0.74
N GLY A 182 7.18 -20.18 0.10
CA GLY A 182 6.79 -18.93 0.73
C GLY A 182 5.96 -18.10 -0.24
N ALA A 183 5.19 -17.15 0.28
CA ALA A 183 4.46 -16.19 -0.54
C ALA A 183 4.19 -14.89 0.21
N VAL A 184 4.10 -13.78 -0.54
CA VAL A 184 3.52 -12.55 0.00
C VAL A 184 2.03 -12.54 -0.31
N VAL A 185 1.24 -12.65 0.75
CA VAL A 185 -0.23 -12.63 0.67
C VAL A 185 -0.73 -11.50 1.56
N PRO A 186 -1.02 -10.32 1.01
CA PRO A 186 -1.56 -9.22 1.78
C PRO A 186 -2.90 -9.63 2.41
N GLY A 187 -3.10 -9.30 3.68
CA GLY A 187 -4.35 -9.56 4.40
C GLY A 187 -5.56 -8.91 3.70
N ASP A 188 -6.75 -9.43 3.96
CA ASP A 188 -8.00 -8.86 3.42
C ASP A 188 -8.43 -7.59 4.14
N SER A 189 -7.83 -7.33 5.28
CA SER A 189 -8.01 -6.12 6.06
C SER A 189 -7.11 -5.02 5.51
N GLY A 190 -7.55 -4.36 4.47
CA GLY A 190 -6.83 -3.24 3.85
C GLY A 190 -6.52 -2.07 4.78
N TYR A 191 -6.93 -2.15 6.05
CA TYR A 191 -6.83 -1.04 7.00
C TYR A 191 -6.40 -1.47 8.41
N LEU A 192 -6.03 -2.74 8.59
CA LEU A 192 -5.42 -3.18 9.83
C LEU A 192 -3.98 -2.68 9.86
N GLY A 193 -3.76 -1.70 10.67
CA GLY A 193 -2.52 -1.04 10.86
C GLY A 193 -1.35 -1.95 11.26
N PHE A 194 -0.42 -1.40 12.02
CA PHE A 194 0.83 -2.07 12.42
C PHE A 194 0.61 -3.45 13.08
N PHE A 195 -0.40 -3.57 13.92
CA PHE A 195 -0.64 -4.80 14.69
C PHE A 195 -1.60 -5.79 14.05
N GLY A 196 -2.25 -5.45 12.96
CA GLY A 196 -3.20 -6.32 12.28
C GLY A 196 -4.35 -6.77 13.19
N GLY A 197 -5.55 -6.25 13.02
CA GLY A 197 -6.69 -6.61 13.88
C GLY A 197 -7.13 -8.07 13.70
N GLY A 198 -7.22 -8.71 14.72
CA GLY A 198 -7.89 -9.82 15.34
C GLY A 198 -8.55 -10.96 14.57
N SER A 199 -8.92 -10.86 13.30
CA SER A 199 -9.55 -11.97 12.60
C SER A 199 -8.55 -12.79 11.79
N THR A 200 -8.61 -14.12 11.94
CA THR A 200 -7.86 -15.04 11.08
C THR A 200 -8.29 -14.80 9.63
N PRO A 201 -7.36 -14.48 8.71
CA PRO A 201 -7.73 -14.33 7.30
C PRO A 201 -8.49 -15.56 6.79
N PRO A 202 -9.55 -15.41 5.99
CA PRO A 202 -10.36 -16.54 5.49
C PRO A 202 -9.53 -17.64 4.83
N MET A 203 -8.41 -17.28 4.21
CA MET A 203 -7.45 -18.21 3.62
C MET A 203 -6.79 -19.14 4.65
N MET A 204 -6.50 -18.65 5.86
CA MET A 204 -5.89 -19.46 6.92
C MET A 204 -6.92 -20.42 7.54
N ALA A 205 -8.20 -20.02 7.60
CA ALA A 205 -9.26 -20.93 8.02
C ALA A 205 -9.39 -22.13 7.06
N LYS A 206 -9.23 -21.88 5.76
CA LYS A 206 -9.32 -22.94 4.72
C LYS A 206 -8.04 -23.79 4.64
N TYR A 207 -6.87 -23.20 4.91
CA TYR A 207 -5.56 -23.87 4.85
C TYR A 207 -4.81 -23.67 6.18
N PRO A 208 -5.11 -24.47 7.24
CA PRO A 208 -4.63 -24.23 8.60
C PRO A 208 -3.11 -24.27 8.77
N CYS A 209 -2.38 -24.96 7.86
CA CYS A 209 -0.92 -24.98 7.89
C CYS A 209 -0.29 -23.68 7.37
N VAL A 210 -1.05 -22.81 6.69
CA VAL A 210 -0.53 -21.55 6.16
C VAL A 210 -0.49 -20.52 7.27
N LYS A 211 0.72 -20.12 7.67
CA LYS A 211 1.01 -19.22 8.76
C LYS A 211 1.90 -18.07 8.31
N PRO A 212 1.87 -16.90 8.97
CA PRO A 212 2.90 -15.90 8.79
C PRO A 212 4.27 -16.48 9.16
N LEU A 213 5.30 -16.16 8.39
CA LEU A 213 6.69 -16.52 8.72
C LEU A 213 7.20 -15.76 9.96
N PHE A 214 6.64 -14.57 10.19
CA PHE A 214 6.89 -13.70 11.34
C PHE A 214 5.60 -13.63 12.17
N GLU A 215 5.42 -14.59 13.08
CA GLU A 215 4.17 -14.74 13.86
C GLU A 215 4.04 -13.69 14.97
N ASP A 216 5.15 -13.35 15.63
CA ASP A 216 5.19 -12.33 16.67
C ASP A 216 5.50 -10.92 16.10
N ASN A 217 5.32 -9.93 16.94
CA ASN A 217 5.62 -8.53 16.58
C ASN A 217 7.05 -8.12 16.91
N GLU A 218 7.84 -8.93 17.60
CA GLU A 218 9.16 -8.53 18.11
C GLU A 218 10.10 -8.14 16.97
N GLU A 219 10.18 -8.98 15.95
CA GLU A 219 11.00 -8.71 14.77
C GLU A 219 10.54 -7.43 14.03
N ILE A 220 9.24 -7.25 13.91
CA ILE A 220 8.63 -6.08 13.25
C ILE A 220 8.96 -4.81 14.04
N ILE A 221 8.76 -4.83 15.36
CA ILE A 221 9.05 -3.70 16.25
C ILE A 221 10.55 -3.40 16.25
N ARG A 222 11.39 -4.43 16.34
CA ARG A 222 12.84 -4.29 16.28
C ARG A 222 13.29 -3.61 15.00
N TYR A 223 12.84 -4.10 13.84
CA TYR A 223 13.18 -3.53 12.54
C TYR A 223 12.70 -2.08 12.43
N THR A 224 11.46 -1.79 12.83
CA THR A 224 10.90 -0.43 12.77
C THR A 224 11.68 0.52 13.67
N LYS A 225 12.03 0.12 14.88
CA LYS A 225 12.83 0.95 15.80
C LYS A 225 14.26 1.19 15.29
N GLN A 226 14.89 0.20 14.67
CA GLN A 226 16.24 0.31 14.12
C GLN A 226 16.30 1.20 12.87
N THR A 227 15.32 1.11 12.01
CA THR A 227 15.33 1.79 10.71
C THR A 227 14.53 3.09 10.71
N GLY A 228 13.56 3.23 11.60
CA GLY A 228 12.56 4.31 11.58
C GLY A 228 11.63 4.24 10.36
N ILE A 229 11.59 3.10 9.67
CA ILE A 229 10.74 2.90 8.50
C ILE A 229 9.34 2.46 8.95
N ASN A 230 8.34 3.25 8.60
CA ASN A 230 6.92 2.86 8.65
C ASN A 230 6.39 2.81 7.22
N PRO A 231 6.23 1.62 6.62
CA PRO A 231 5.90 1.46 5.22
C PRO A 231 4.65 2.23 4.79
N ILE A 232 4.77 3.03 3.72
CA ILE A 232 3.66 3.70 3.07
C ILE A 232 3.21 2.83 1.91
N MET A 233 1.94 2.43 1.95
CA MET A 233 1.35 1.53 0.97
C MET A 233 0.59 2.28 -0.11
N HIS A 234 -0.36 3.11 0.33
CA HIS A 234 -1.22 3.87 -0.55
C HIS A 234 -1.17 5.35 -0.17
N VAL A 235 -1.22 6.17 -1.19
CA VAL A 235 -1.12 7.62 -1.09
C VAL A 235 -2.20 8.26 -1.98
N LEU A 236 -2.67 9.43 -1.59
CA LEU A 236 -3.52 10.25 -2.45
C LEU A 236 -2.66 10.87 -3.54
N ALA A 237 -2.97 10.56 -4.79
CA ALA A 237 -2.29 11.09 -5.96
C ALA A 237 -3.22 11.96 -6.79
N LEU A 238 -2.64 12.90 -7.53
CA LEU A 238 -3.41 13.82 -8.37
C LEU A 238 -2.64 14.14 -9.66
N ARG A 239 -3.39 14.58 -10.67
CA ARG A 239 -2.81 15.04 -11.93
C ARG A 239 -2.16 16.40 -11.75
N ARG A 240 -0.98 16.57 -12.30
CA ARG A 240 -0.22 17.84 -12.23
C ARG A 240 -1.03 19.03 -12.74
N GLU A 241 -1.81 18.85 -13.78
CA GLU A 241 -2.66 19.90 -14.37
C GLU A 241 -3.68 20.48 -13.39
N ILE A 242 -4.14 19.70 -12.41
CA ILE A 242 -5.05 20.17 -11.35
C ILE A 242 -4.32 21.17 -10.45
N VAL A 243 -3.06 20.88 -10.09
CA VAL A 243 -2.24 21.78 -9.28
C VAL A 243 -1.90 23.07 -10.03
N GLU A 244 -1.57 22.94 -11.31
CA GLU A 244 -1.26 24.10 -12.17
C GLU A 244 -2.47 25.03 -12.35
N ARG A 245 -3.65 24.43 -12.49
CA ARG A 245 -4.92 25.18 -12.66
C ARG A 245 -5.44 25.75 -11.35
N TYR A 246 -5.23 25.06 -10.24
CA TYR A 246 -5.76 25.38 -8.91
C TYR A 246 -4.66 25.24 -7.83
N PRO A 247 -3.73 26.21 -7.74
CA PRO A 247 -2.55 26.07 -6.86
C PRO A 247 -2.85 25.99 -5.37
N ASP A 248 -4.01 26.53 -4.91
CA ASP A 248 -4.44 26.49 -3.53
C ASP A 248 -5.17 25.20 -3.14
N PHE A 249 -5.63 24.44 -4.15
CA PHE A 249 -6.45 23.25 -3.95
C PHE A 249 -5.74 22.12 -3.16
N PRO A 250 -4.46 21.77 -3.42
CA PRO A 250 -3.80 20.69 -2.69
C PRO A 250 -3.74 20.93 -1.17
N ALA A 251 -3.44 22.15 -0.74
CA ALA A 251 -3.39 22.49 0.68
C ALA A 251 -4.77 22.44 1.34
N LYS A 252 -5.80 22.95 0.65
CA LYS A 252 -7.20 22.86 1.10
C LYS A 252 -7.68 21.42 1.18
N LEU A 253 -7.33 20.59 0.20
CA LEU A 253 -7.68 19.17 0.19
C LEU A 253 -6.99 18.41 1.35
N THR A 254 -5.70 18.66 1.58
CA THR A 254 -4.97 18.06 2.72
C THR A 254 -5.66 18.41 4.05
N ARG A 255 -6.09 19.66 4.22
CA ARG A 255 -6.84 20.09 5.41
C ARG A 255 -8.15 19.34 5.55
N ALA A 256 -8.94 19.25 4.49
CA ALA A 256 -10.20 18.52 4.50
C ALA A 256 -10.02 17.03 4.86
N PHE A 257 -8.94 16.38 4.39
CA PHE A 257 -8.61 15.02 4.81
C PHE A 257 -8.17 14.92 6.29
N LYS A 258 -7.48 15.93 6.84
CA LYS A 258 -7.17 15.98 8.27
C LYS A 258 -8.45 16.04 9.10
N GLU A 259 -9.35 16.94 8.75
CA GLU A 259 -10.67 17.08 9.39
C GLU A 259 -11.49 15.77 9.27
N ALA A 260 -11.49 15.11 8.12
CA ALA A 260 -12.17 13.85 7.91
C ALA A 260 -11.56 12.71 8.75
N LYS A 261 -10.24 12.68 8.92
CA LYS A 261 -9.55 11.74 9.81
C LYS A 261 -9.92 11.97 11.27
N GLU A 262 -9.97 13.23 11.73
CA GLU A 262 -10.39 13.56 13.10
C GLU A 262 -11.84 13.14 13.36
N ALA A 263 -12.72 13.31 12.38
CA ALA A 263 -14.11 12.88 12.47
C ALA A 263 -14.27 11.35 12.44
N ALA A 264 -13.29 10.59 11.93
CA ALA A 264 -13.40 9.15 11.74
C ALA A 264 -13.67 8.39 13.02
N ALA A 265 -12.91 8.67 14.08
CA ALA A 265 -13.05 7.98 15.38
C ALA A 265 -14.45 8.18 15.99
N ALA A 266 -15.04 9.36 15.79
CA ALA A 266 -16.34 9.69 16.38
C ALA A 266 -17.54 9.08 15.61
N TYR A 267 -17.40 8.84 14.29
CA TYR A 267 -18.55 8.55 13.44
C TYR A 267 -18.43 7.28 12.59
N TYR A 268 -17.23 6.76 12.40
CA TYR A 268 -16.98 5.76 11.37
C TYR A 268 -16.06 4.60 11.80
N MET A 269 -15.46 4.63 12.99
CA MET A 269 -14.60 3.57 13.52
C MET A 269 -15.32 2.81 14.63
N ASP A 270 -15.18 1.50 14.64
CA ASP A 270 -15.64 0.66 15.75
C ASP A 270 -14.61 0.61 16.90
N ALA A 271 -14.98 -0.05 18.01
CA ALA A 271 -14.14 -0.13 19.20
C ALA A 271 -12.82 -0.88 18.96
N ASP A 272 -12.82 -1.90 18.10
CA ASP A 272 -11.64 -2.71 17.79
C ASP A 272 -10.66 -1.92 16.89
N GLU A 273 -11.20 -1.16 15.95
CA GLU A 273 -10.41 -0.24 15.12
C GLU A 273 -9.75 0.86 15.93
N ILE A 274 -10.49 1.46 16.89
CA ILE A 274 -9.97 2.47 17.82
C ILE A 274 -8.86 1.86 18.69
N ALA A 275 -9.10 0.69 19.30
CA ALA A 275 -8.11 0.02 20.15
C ALA A 275 -6.86 -0.39 19.36
N GLY A 276 -7.02 -0.81 18.11
CA GLY A 276 -5.90 -1.08 17.19
C GLY A 276 -5.05 0.16 16.94
N TYR A 277 -5.68 1.29 16.66
CA TYR A 277 -5.03 2.57 16.45
C TYR A 277 -4.25 3.06 17.69
N GLU A 278 -4.81 2.89 18.89
CA GLU A 278 -4.13 3.25 20.14
C GLU A 278 -2.85 2.43 20.36
N LYS A 279 -2.88 1.13 20.09
CA LYS A 279 -1.67 0.27 20.15
C LYS A 279 -0.60 0.71 19.16
N GLU A 280 -1.00 1.15 17.97
CA GLU A 280 -0.05 1.66 16.98
C GLU A 280 0.67 2.91 17.46
N ARG A 281 -0.02 3.79 18.19
CA ARG A 281 0.56 5.00 18.75
C ARG A 281 1.70 4.70 19.71
N GLU A 282 1.66 3.62 20.46
CA GLU A 282 2.71 3.20 21.39
C GLU A 282 4.05 2.89 20.68
N VAL A 283 3.99 2.42 19.43
CA VAL A 283 5.18 2.01 18.66
C VAL A 283 5.60 3.08 17.65
N LEU A 284 4.64 3.73 17.01
CA LEU A 284 4.86 4.61 15.86
C LEU A 284 4.81 6.11 16.20
N GLY A 285 4.41 6.45 17.44
CA GLY A 285 4.25 7.83 17.89
C GLY A 285 2.81 8.33 17.86
N GLU A 286 2.59 9.58 18.26
CA GLU A 286 1.27 10.13 18.56
C GLU A 286 0.25 10.01 17.41
N ASP A 287 0.69 10.13 16.16
CA ASP A 287 -0.17 9.98 14.99
C ASP A 287 0.50 9.11 13.92
N PRO A 288 0.31 7.77 13.96
CA PRO A 288 0.88 6.85 12.97
C PRO A 288 0.46 7.15 11.53
N TYR A 289 -0.65 7.84 11.37
CA TYR A 289 -1.24 8.23 10.08
C TYR A 289 -1.26 9.74 9.89
N ALA A 290 -0.26 10.45 10.43
CA ALA A 290 -0.13 11.88 10.20
C ALA A 290 -0.13 12.22 8.71
N TYR A 291 -0.97 13.18 8.33
CA TYR A 291 -1.02 13.67 6.95
C TYR A 291 -0.03 14.83 6.80
N VAL A 292 1.25 14.46 6.88
CA VAL A 292 2.40 15.34 6.73
C VAL A 292 3.48 14.66 5.90
N PHE A 293 4.36 15.43 5.30
CA PHE A 293 5.54 14.91 4.62
C PHE A 293 6.81 15.31 5.36
N GLY A 294 6.93 14.79 6.60
CA GLY A 294 8.06 15.00 7.49
C GLY A 294 9.21 14.01 7.25
N GLU A 295 10.19 14.02 8.15
CA GLU A 295 11.38 13.17 7.99
C GLU A 295 11.07 11.66 8.05
N ASN A 296 10.04 11.24 8.80
CA ASN A 296 9.63 9.84 8.86
C ASN A 296 9.02 9.36 7.54
N GLU A 297 8.17 10.19 6.92
CA GLU A 297 7.56 9.92 5.63
C GLU A 297 8.60 9.92 4.52
N LYS A 298 9.49 10.90 4.52
CA LYS A 298 10.63 10.97 3.57
C LYS A 298 11.53 9.74 3.69
N ARG A 299 11.86 9.32 4.91
CA ARG A 299 12.64 8.10 5.16
C ARG A 299 11.98 6.87 4.56
N SER A 300 10.69 6.69 4.81
CA SER A 300 9.92 5.58 4.28
C SER A 300 9.83 5.63 2.75
N MET A 301 9.59 6.79 2.16
CA MET A 301 9.53 6.93 0.69
C MET A 301 10.90 6.76 0.03
N ARG A 302 12.00 7.24 0.64
CA ARG A 302 13.37 6.96 0.17
C ARG A 302 13.68 5.46 0.20
N ALA A 303 13.27 4.77 1.27
CA ALA A 303 13.42 3.31 1.33
C ALA A 303 12.62 2.61 0.23
N LEU A 304 11.39 3.04 -0.04
CA LEU A 304 10.58 2.49 -1.15
C LEU A 304 11.22 2.75 -2.52
N ASN A 305 11.78 3.93 -2.75
CA ASN A 305 12.54 4.28 -3.95
C ASN A 305 13.74 3.33 -4.12
N ARG A 306 14.59 3.23 -3.08
CA ARG A 306 15.75 2.33 -3.04
C ARG A 306 15.35 0.88 -3.35
N TYR A 307 14.35 0.35 -2.66
CA TYR A 307 13.90 -1.03 -2.87
C TYR A 307 13.42 -1.28 -4.30
N GLN A 308 12.73 -0.33 -4.91
CA GLN A 308 12.30 -0.51 -6.30
C GLN A 308 13.47 -0.55 -7.28
N ILE A 309 14.52 0.25 -7.03
CA ILE A 309 15.75 0.24 -7.84
C ILE A 309 16.49 -1.08 -7.64
N GLU A 310 16.74 -1.50 -6.40
CA GLU A 310 17.42 -2.76 -6.06
C GLU A 310 16.69 -4.00 -6.59
N GLN A 311 15.36 -3.90 -6.71
CA GLN A 311 14.51 -4.95 -7.26
C GLN A 311 14.30 -4.85 -8.78
N GLY A 312 14.94 -3.88 -9.45
CA GLY A 312 14.83 -3.65 -10.88
C GLY A 312 13.47 -3.17 -11.38
N LEU A 313 12.65 -2.63 -10.48
CA LEU A 313 11.35 -2.05 -10.82
C LEU A 313 11.43 -0.59 -11.25
N MET A 314 12.50 0.09 -10.88
CA MET A 314 12.86 1.45 -11.30
C MET A 314 14.34 1.50 -11.64
N HIS A 315 14.74 2.48 -12.46
CA HIS A 315 16.12 2.65 -12.89
C HIS A 315 16.77 3.91 -12.31
N LYS A 316 15.99 4.84 -11.79
CA LYS A 316 16.49 6.08 -11.19
C LYS A 316 15.70 6.45 -9.95
N GLU A 317 16.37 7.10 -9.03
CA GLU A 317 15.73 7.73 -7.87
C GLU A 317 14.94 8.96 -8.32
N LEU A 318 13.75 9.14 -7.70
CA LEU A 318 12.93 10.33 -7.92
C LEU A 318 13.17 11.34 -6.79
N PRO A 319 13.24 12.65 -7.12
CA PRO A 319 13.30 13.71 -6.12
C PRO A 319 11.94 13.81 -5.41
N LEU A 320 11.83 13.22 -4.24
CA LEU A 320 10.56 13.08 -3.51
C LEU A 320 9.96 14.41 -3.08
N GLU A 321 10.80 15.40 -2.83
CA GLU A 321 10.42 16.75 -2.46
C GLU A 321 9.58 17.44 -3.55
N ASP A 322 9.88 17.13 -4.82
CA ASP A 322 9.17 17.68 -5.98
C ASP A 322 7.85 16.95 -6.28
N LEU A 323 7.64 15.79 -5.65
CA LEU A 323 6.46 14.95 -5.91
C LEU A 323 5.31 15.24 -4.94
N PHE A 324 5.62 15.71 -3.73
CA PHE A 324 4.59 15.97 -2.73
C PHE A 324 4.21 17.44 -2.71
N VAL A 325 2.91 17.70 -2.77
CA VAL A 325 2.28 19.03 -2.73
C VAL A 325 1.27 19.11 -1.59
N GLY A 326 0.83 20.33 -1.22
CA GLY A 326 -0.13 20.49 -0.13
C GLY A 326 0.46 20.19 1.25
N ILE A 327 1.76 20.44 1.43
CA ILE A 327 2.54 20.12 2.63
C ILE A 327 2.35 21.12 3.77
N ASN A 328 1.77 22.29 3.52
CA ASN A 328 1.64 23.42 4.46
C ASN A 328 0.42 23.29 5.37
#